data_ac4704f1496e8eeb3df46536c26a7820
#
_entry.id   ac4704f1496e8eeb3df46536c26a7820
#
_cell.length_a   1.000
_cell.length_b   1.000
_cell.length_c   1.000
_cell.angle_alpha   90.00
_cell.angle_beta   90.00
_cell.angle_gamma   90.00
#
_symmetry.space_group_name_H-M   'P 1'
#
loop_
_entity.id
_entity.type
_entity.pdbx_description
1 polymer ?
#
loop_
_entity_poly.entity_id
_entity_poly.type
_entity_poly.pdbx_seq_one_letter_code
_entity_poly.pdbx_strand_id
1 'polypeptide(L)'
;MAGTIEKKLASSGITLPTPASPIANYVPFVRSGNMLVVSGQICFGGDGKLVAKGQLGGAVSIEDGQKAARACAINLLAQLKAALGDLDKVARVVRLGGFINSAAGFVDGPKVMNGASDLMVEVFGDKGRHARTTVGVSALPG
;
A
#
# COMPACT_ATOMS: atom_id res chain seq x y z
N MET A 1 11.02 17.69 -13.17
CA MET A 1 11.41 18.05 -11.79
C MET A 1 10.57 17.25 -10.79
N ALA A 2 11.17 16.70 -9.76
CA ALA A 2 10.42 15.98 -8.74
C ALA A 2 9.54 16.95 -7.95
N GLY A 3 8.29 16.55 -7.67
CA GLY A 3 7.38 17.31 -6.82
C GLY A 3 7.75 17.29 -5.35
N THR A 4 6.96 17.98 -4.53
CA THR A 4 7.20 18.07 -3.07
C THR A 4 7.10 16.70 -2.40
N ILE A 5 6.12 15.88 -2.82
CA ILE A 5 5.90 14.55 -2.26
C ILE A 5 7.06 13.61 -2.60
N GLU A 6 7.53 13.62 -3.86
CA GLU A 6 8.67 12.80 -4.27
C GLU A 6 9.95 13.18 -3.52
N LYS A 7 10.18 14.47 -3.28
CA LYS A 7 11.31 14.94 -2.46
C LYS A 7 11.20 14.45 -1.02
N LYS A 8 9.99 14.47 -0.47
CA LYS A 8 9.74 13.97 0.89
C LYS A 8 10.00 12.46 0.98
N LEU A 9 9.55 11.69 0.00
CA LEU A 9 9.85 10.25 -0.08
C LEU A 9 11.35 10.00 -0.11
N ALA A 10 12.08 10.70 -0.97
CA ALA A 10 13.53 10.57 -1.08
C ALA A 10 14.24 10.92 0.24
N SER A 11 13.84 11.99 0.93
CA SER A 11 14.40 12.38 2.24
C SER A 11 14.08 11.38 3.35
N SER A 12 13.01 10.61 3.20
CA SER A 12 12.63 9.52 4.12
C SER A 12 13.27 8.18 3.73
N GLY A 13 14.15 8.16 2.73
CA GLY A 13 14.81 6.94 2.26
C GLY A 13 13.91 6.00 1.46
N ILE A 14 12.78 6.49 0.96
CA ILE A 14 11.82 5.69 0.18
C ILE A 14 12.07 5.91 -1.31
N THR A 15 12.43 4.83 -2.00
CA THR A 15 12.50 4.79 -3.46
C THR A 15 11.28 4.06 -3.99
N LEU A 16 10.51 4.73 -4.85
CA LEU A 16 9.36 4.09 -5.48
C LEU A 16 9.83 3.03 -6.49
N PRO A 17 9.32 1.81 -6.41
CA PRO A 17 9.65 0.77 -7.38
C PRO A 17 9.01 1.08 -8.74
N THR A 18 9.49 0.37 -9.77
CA THR A 18 8.75 0.32 -11.04
C THR A 18 7.38 -0.30 -10.78
N PRO A 19 6.28 0.35 -11.19
CA PRO A 19 4.95 -0.20 -10.96
C PRO A 19 4.78 -1.58 -11.59
N ALA A 20 4.21 -2.50 -10.84
CA ALA A 20 3.91 -3.84 -11.35
C ALA A 20 2.84 -3.76 -12.45
N SER A 21 3.07 -4.48 -13.54
CA SER A 21 2.08 -4.65 -14.60
C SER A 21 1.07 -5.75 -14.21
N PRO A 22 -0.20 -5.59 -14.56
CA PRO A 22 -1.18 -6.66 -14.35
C PRO A 22 -0.86 -7.87 -15.24
N ILE A 23 -1.12 -9.04 -14.71
CA ILE A 23 -0.85 -10.32 -15.40
C ILE A 23 -2.10 -10.94 -16.02
N ALA A 24 -3.21 -10.21 -16.05
CA ALA A 24 -4.51 -10.66 -16.55
C ALA A 24 -5.25 -9.52 -17.27
N ASN A 25 -6.51 -9.72 -17.63
CA ASN A 25 -7.33 -8.74 -18.33
C ASN A 25 -7.89 -7.64 -17.40
N TYR A 26 -7.07 -7.09 -16.53
CA TYR A 26 -7.41 -5.91 -15.73
C TYR A 26 -6.30 -4.88 -15.83
N VAL A 27 -6.57 -3.68 -15.35
CA VAL A 27 -5.65 -2.55 -15.40
C VAL A 27 -5.16 -2.19 -13.99
N PRO A 28 -3.98 -1.58 -13.86
CA PRO A 28 -3.45 -1.24 -12.53
C PRO A 28 -4.25 -0.15 -11.83
N PHE A 29 -4.94 0.69 -12.57
CA PHE A 29 -5.80 1.74 -12.01
C PHE A 29 -6.86 2.18 -13.03
N VAL A 30 -7.94 2.76 -12.51
CA VAL A 30 -9.02 3.37 -13.31
C VAL A 30 -9.27 4.77 -12.77
N ARG A 31 -9.35 5.74 -13.65
CA ARG A 31 -9.77 7.10 -13.32
C ARG A 31 -11.22 7.30 -13.74
N SER A 32 -12.06 7.79 -12.82
CA SER A 32 -13.43 8.19 -13.09
C SER A 32 -13.67 9.56 -12.47
N GLY A 33 -13.83 10.59 -13.30
CA GLY A 33 -13.85 11.97 -12.84
C GLY A 33 -12.54 12.31 -12.09
N ASN A 34 -12.67 12.75 -10.85
CA ASN A 34 -11.54 13.04 -9.97
C ASN A 34 -11.18 11.88 -9.03
N MET A 35 -11.83 10.74 -9.18
CA MET A 35 -11.54 9.53 -8.42
C MET A 35 -10.55 8.66 -9.18
N LEU A 36 -9.48 8.23 -8.50
CA LEU A 36 -8.55 7.23 -8.99
C LEU A 36 -8.67 5.98 -8.12
N VAL A 37 -9.05 4.88 -8.75
CA VAL A 37 -9.17 3.57 -8.10
C VAL A 37 -7.99 2.72 -8.53
N VAL A 38 -7.24 2.19 -7.58
CA VAL A 38 -6.02 1.42 -7.83
C VAL A 38 -6.27 -0.04 -7.49
N SER A 39 -5.84 -0.93 -8.37
CA SER A 39 -5.89 -2.38 -8.14
C SER A 39 -5.03 -2.79 -6.96
N GLY A 40 -5.38 -3.89 -6.32
CA GLY A 40 -4.66 -4.39 -5.15
C GLY A 40 -3.19 -4.61 -5.40
N GLN A 41 -2.36 -4.26 -4.41
CA GLN A 41 -0.91 -4.44 -4.44
C GLN A 41 -0.50 -5.46 -3.38
N ILE A 42 0.50 -6.27 -3.70
CA ILE A 42 1.09 -7.23 -2.78
C ILE A 42 2.36 -6.63 -2.16
N CYS A 43 2.86 -7.24 -1.09
CA CYS A 43 3.99 -6.73 -0.31
C CYS A 43 5.37 -7.01 -0.94
N PHE A 44 5.52 -6.80 -2.25
CA PHE A 44 6.85 -6.88 -2.86
C PHE A 44 7.72 -5.71 -2.41
N GLY A 45 8.93 -6.05 -1.96
CA GLY A 45 9.97 -5.07 -1.68
C GLY A 45 10.69 -4.60 -2.94
N GLY A 46 11.63 -3.68 -2.78
CA GLY A 46 12.43 -3.15 -3.89
C GLY A 46 13.32 -4.18 -4.58
N ASP A 47 13.58 -5.31 -3.93
CA ASP A 47 14.32 -6.45 -4.48
C ASP A 47 13.43 -7.44 -5.28
N GLY A 48 12.14 -7.14 -5.42
CA GLY A 48 11.17 -8.00 -6.09
C GLY A 48 10.73 -9.22 -5.31
N LYS A 49 11.10 -9.33 -4.03
CA LYS A 49 10.69 -10.42 -3.14
C LYS A 49 9.60 -9.97 -2.17
N LEU A 50 8.80 -10.92 -1.70
CA LEU A 50 7.83 -10.64 -0.65
C LEU A 50 8.54 -10.24 0.64
N VAL A 51 8.09 -9.14 1.25
CA VAL A 51 8.61 -8.66 2.54
C VAL A 51 8.29 -9.64 3.67
N ALA A 52 7.10 -10.25 3.61
CA ALA A 52 6.71 -11.30 4.54
C ALA A 52 5.82 -12.31 3.83
N LYS A 53 5.88 -13.57 4.26
CA LYS A 53 5.06 -14.68 3.74
C LYS A 53 4.60 -15.55 4.90
N GLY A 54 3.32 -15.87 4.91
CA GLY A 54 2.68 -16.66 5.96
C GLY A 54 1.47 -15.95 6.55
N GLN A 55 0.98 -16.44 7.67
CA GLN A 55 -0.21 -15.92 8.32
C GLN A 55 0.12 -15.07 9.54
N LEU A 56 -0.55 -13.94 9.66
CA LEU A 56 -0.61 -13.16 10.90
C LEU A 56 -1.33 -13.99 11.96
N GLY A 57 -0.81 -13.98 13.19
CA GLY A 57 -1.26 -14.89 14.22
C GLY A 57 -0.69 -16.32 14.11
N GLY A 58 0.13 -16.56 13.10
CA GLY A 58 0.91 -17.77 12.87
C GLY A 58 2.39 -17.45 12.79
N ALA A 59 3.00 -17.74 11.61
CA ALA A 59 4.44 -17.55 11.42
C ALA A 59 4.87 -16.07 11.28
N VAL A 60 3.94 -15.14 10.96
CA VAL A 60 4.23 -13.73 10.74
C VAL A 60 3.86 -12.92 11.97
N SER A 61 4.81 -12.16 12.52
CA SER A 61 4.57 -11.23 13.61
C SER A 61 3.78 -9.99 13.16
N ILE A 62 3.15 -9.28 14.10
CA ILE A 62 2.48 -8.00 13.81
C ILE A 62 3.48 -7.01 13.22
N GLU A 63 4.69 -6.94 13.75
CA GLU A 63 5.74 -6.05 13.27
C GLU A 63 6.10 -6.33 11.80
N ASP A 64 6.32 -7.60 11.44
CA ASP A 64 6.61 -7.98 10.06
C ASP A 64 5.40 -7.77 9.15
N GLY A 65 4.19 -7.98 9.66
CA GLY A 65 2.95 -7.63 8.97
C GLY A 65 2.83 -6.14 8.68
N GLN A 66 3.23 -5.28 9.61
CA GLN A 66 3.27 -3.84 9.40
C GLN A 66 4.28 -3.45 8.31
N LYS A 67 5.45 -4.08 8.28
CA LYS A 67 6.43 -3.88 7.20
C LYS A 67 5.86 -4.31 5.84
N ALA A 68 5.15 -5.42 5.80
CA ALA A 68 4.48 -5.88 4.59
C ALA A 68 3.38 -4.91 4.13
N ALA A 69 2.55 -4.42 5.04
CA ALA A 69 1.53 -3.42 4.74
C ALA A 69 2.15 -2.11 4.21
N ARG A 70 3.27 -1.67 4.79
CA ARG A 70 4.03 -0.51 4.31
C ARG A 70 4.55 -0.74 2.89
N ALA A 71 5.07 -1.93 2.59
CA ALA A 71 5.52 -2.28 1.23
C ALA A 71 4.37 -2.23 0.22
N CYS A 72 3.20 -2.75 0.56
CA CYS A 72 2.00 -2.62 -0.27
C CYS A 72 1.66 -1.15 -0.54
N ALA A 73 1.72 -0.30 0.48
CA ALA A 73 1.44 1.13 0.34
C ALA A 73 2.48 1.84 -0.54
N ILE A 74 3.76 1.48 -0.46
CA ILE A 74 4.79 2.00 -1.36
C ILE A 74 4.47 1.61 -2.82
N ASN A 75 4.02 0.37 -3.05
CA ASN A 75 3.62 -0.08 -4.38
C ASN A 75 2.37 0.67 -4.88
N LEU A 76 1.42 1.01 -4.00
CA LEU A 76 0.30 1.89 -4.34
C LEU A 76 0.78 3.29 -4.75
N LEU A 77 1.74 3.88 -4.03
CA LEU A 77 2.33 5.17 -4.39
C LEU A 77 3.00 5.13 -5.76
N ALA A 78 3.67 4.02 -6.10
CA ALA A 78 4.25 3.83 -7.42
C ALA A 78 3.18 3.83 -8.53
N GLN A 79 2.04 3.16 -8.30
CA GLN A 79 0.91 3.19 -9.24
C GLN A 79 0.29 4.58 -9.35
N LEU A 80 0.12 5.30 -8.24
CA LEU A 80 -0.36 6.69 -8.25
C LEU A 80 0.58 7.60 -9.04
N LYS A 81 1.89 7.44 -8.85
CA LYS A 81 2.89 8.20 -9.61
C LYS A 81 2.79 7.91 -11.11
N ALA A 82 2.62 6.64 -11.49
CA ALA A 82 2.45 6.26 -12.90
C ALA A 82 1.17 6.85 -13.49
N ALA A 83 0.08 6.86 -12.71
CA ALA A 83 -1.20 7.40 -13.16
C ALA A 83 -1.21 8.93 -13.32
N LEU A 84 -0.57 9.64 -12.40
CA LEU A 84 -0.69 11.09 -12.27
C LEU A 84 0.54 11.86 -12.78
N GLY A 85 1.68 11.20 -12.89
CA GLY A 85 2.97 11.83 -13.23
C GLY A 85 3.61 12.59 -12.07
N ASP A 86 2.82 13.12 -11.15
CA ASP A 86 3.25 13.86 -9.97
C ASP A 86 2.32 13.58 -8.79
N LEU A 87 2.88 13.12 -7.67
CA LEU A 87 2.10 12.80 -6.47
C LEU A 87 1.53 14.05 -5.78
N ASP A 88 2.05 15.25 -6.09
CA ASP A 88 1.46 16.49 -5.59
C ASP A 88 0.03 16.72 -6.13
N LYS A 89 -0.36 16.02 -7.18
CA LYS A 89 -1.73 16.04 -7.73
C LYS A 89 -2.75 15.30 -6.88
N VAL A 90 -2.32 14.54 -5.89
CA VAL A 90 -3.24 13.85 -4.98
C VAL A 90 -3.88 14.88 -4.07
N ALA A 91 -5.20 15.07 -4.22
CA ALA A 91 -5.96 16.00 -3.37
C ALA A 91 -6.15 15.41 -1.97
N ARG A 92 -6.46 14.12 -1.87
CA ARG A 92 -6.49 13.36 -0.62
C ARG A 92 -6.57 11.86 -0.89
N VAL A 93 -6.14 11.08 0.09
CA VAL A 93 -6.43 9.65 0.13
C VAL A 93 -7.83 9.47 0.70
N VAL A 94 -8.71 8.82 -0.06
CA VAL A 94 -10.13 8.65 0.31
C VAL A 94 -10.31 7.41 1.18
N ARG A 95 -9.75 6.27 0.73
CA ARG A 95 -9.94 4.99 1.41
C ARG A 95 -8.79 4.04 1.15
N LEU A 96 -8.42 3.28 2.18
CA LEU A 96 -7.58 2.08 2.08
C LEU A 96 -8.41 0.84 2.44
N GLY A 97 -8.28 -0.20 1.63
CA GLY A 97 -8.79 -1.53 1.94
C GLY A 97 -7.62 -2.48 2.22
N GLY A 98 -7.62 -3.13 3.37
CA GLY A 98 -6.59 -4.09 3.75
C GLY A 98 -7.15 -5.51 3.82
N PHE A 99 -6.46 -6.43 3.13
CA PHE A 99 -6.75 -7.86 3.15
C PHE A 99 -5.55 -8.58 3.75
N ILE A 100 -5.74 -9.24 4.87
CA ILE A 100 -4.65 -9.83 5.65
C ILE A 100 -4.80 -11.35 5.67
N ASN A 101 -3.77 -12.05 5.21
CA ASN A 101 -3.69 -13.49 5.39
C ASN A 101 -3.50 -13.77 6.88
N SER A 102 -4.55 -14.16 7.56
CA SER A 102 -4.57 -14.31 9.01
C SER A 102 -5.04 -15.70 9.44
N ALA A 103 -4.45 -16.18 10.52
CA ALA A 103 -4.89 -17.40 11.17
C ALA A 103 -6.28 -17.20 11.79
N ALA A 104 -7.00 -18.29 12.03
CA ALA A 104 -8.30 -18.23 12.70
C ALA A 104 -8.16 -17.56 14.07
N GLY A 105 -9.08 -16.64 14.36
CA GLY A 105 -9.09 -15.93 15.63
C GLY A 105 -8.11 -14.75 15.75
N PHE A 106 -7.33 -14.45 14.72
CA PHE A 106 -6.47 -13.25 14.72
C PHE A 106 -7.31 -11.99 14.57
N VAL A 107 -7.23 -11.11 15.56
CA VAL A 107 -8.08 -9.90 15.64
C VAL A 107 -7.29 -8.58 15.56
N ASP A 108 -5.96 -8.65 15.49
CA ASP A 108 -5.09 -7.48 15.46
C ASP A 108 -4.80 -6.96 14.05
N GLY A 109 -5.65 -7.29 13.08
CA GLY A 109 -5.56 -6.77 11.71
C GLY A 109 -5.42 -5.25 11.63
N PRO A 110 -6.17 -4.45 12.42
CA PRO A 110 -5.99 -3.00 12.45
C PRO A 110 -4.57 -2.55 12.79
N LYS A 111 -3.88 -3.24 13.71
CA LYS A 111 -2.47 -2.93 14.04
C LYS A 111 -1.55 -3.18 12.86
N VAL A 112 -1.76 -4.27 12.15
CA VAL A 112 -0.99 -4.61 10.94
C VAL A 112 -1.19 -3.54 9.87
N MET A 113 -2.43 -3.16 9.61
CA MET A 113 -2.77 -2.17 8.59
C MET A 113 -2.22 -0.78 8.89
N ASN A 114 -1.89 -0.48 10.13
CA ASN A 114 -1.24 0.78 10.50
C ASN A 114 0.07 1.01 9.73
N GLY A 115 0.78 -0.05 9.34
CA GLY A 115 1.98 0.07 8.50
C GLY A 115 1.71 0.81 7.18
N ALA A 116 0.55 0.60 6.57
CA ALA A 116 0.13 1.32 5.36
C ALA A 116 -0.45 2.70 5.68
N SER A 117 -1.34 2.78 6.68
CA SER A 117 -2.00 4.03 7.04
C SER A 117 -1.02 5.10 7.52
N ASP A 118 -0.04 4.72 8.32
CA ASP A 118 0.97 5.64 8.82
C ASP A 118 1.83 6.20 7.67
N LEU A 119 2.14 5.39 6.68
CA LEU A 119 2.86 5.86 5.49
C LEU A 119 2.06 6.92 4.74
N MET A 120 0.76 6.73 4.56
CA MET A 120 -0.07 7.71 3.86
C MET A 120 -0.09 9.07 4.56
N VAL A 121 -0.15 9.07 5.89
CA VAL A 121 -0.09 10.30 6.69
C VAL A 121 1.32 10.90 6.67
N GLU A 122 2.36 10.07 6.76
CA GLU A 122 3.75 10.51 6.65
C GLU A 122 4.01 11.22 5.32
N VAL A 123 3.47 10.69 4.22
CA VAL A 123 3.69 11.21 2.86
C VAL A 123 2.81 12.42 2.55
N PHE A 124 1.51 12.35 2.86
CA PHE A 124 0.52 13.35 2.45
C PHE A 124 0.06 14.28 3.58
N GLY A 125 0.49 14.06 4.82
CA GLY A 125 0.00 14.81 5.97
C GLY A 125 -1.51 14.56 6.18
N ASP A 126 -2.26 15.62 6.48
CA ASP A 126 -3.71 15.50 6.72
C ASP A 126 -4.49 14.97 5.51
N LYS A 127 -4.00 15.20 4.29
CA LYS A 127 -4.58 14.63 3.06
C LYS A 127 -4.43 13.10 3.00
N GLY A 128 -3.53 12.53 3.77
CA GLY A 128 -3.33 11.08 3.90
C GLY A 128 -4.31 10.40 4.86
N ARG A 129 -5.05 11.15 5.66
CA ARG A 129 -6.04 10.59 6.59
C ARG A 129 -7.28 10.12 5.81
N HIS A 130 -7.54 8.84 5.89
CA HIS A 130 -8.44 8.11 4.99
C HIS A 130 -9.43 7.27 5.78
N ALA A 131 -10.56 6.90 5.15
CA ALA A 131 -11.42 5.84 5.63
C ALA A 131 -10.74 4.48 5.39
N ARG A 132 -11.00 3.49 6.23
CA ARG A 132 -10.31 2.20 6.17
C ARG A 132 -11.24 1.03 6.48
N THR A 133 -11.05 -0.05 5.73
CA THR A 133 -11.58 -1.37 6.05
C THR A 133 -10.41 -2.36 6.09
N THR A 134 -10.36 -3.18 7.13
CA THR A 134 -9.35 -4.23 7.27
C THR A 134 -10.03 -5.53 7.61
N VAL A 135 -9.77 -6.56 6.82
CA VAL A 135 -10.36 -7.90 7.02
C VAL A 135 -9.30 -8.97 6.88
N GLY A 136 -9.48 -10.06 7.62
CA GLY A 136 -8.72 -11.28 7.44
C GLY A 136 -9.31 -12.10 6.29
N VAL A 137 -8.44 -12.77 5.55
CA VAL A 137 -8.81 -13.69 4.47
C VAL A 137 -8.12 -15.03 4.66
N SER A 138 -8.64 -16.08 4.03
CA SER A 138 -8.10 -17.43 4.15
C SER A 138 -6.76 -17.63 3.45
N ALA A 139 -6.49 -16.85 2.41
CA ALA A 139 -5.24 -16.88 1.67
C ALA A 139 -5.10 -15.60 0.83
N LEU A 140 -3.86 -15.26 0.48
CA LEU A 140 -3.51 -14.22 -0.48
C LEU A 140 -2.61 -14.80 -1.58
N PRO A 141 -2.54 -14.16 -2.76
CA PRO A 141 -1.57 -14.54 -3.80
C PRO A 141 -0.14 -14.46 -3.29
N GLY A 142 0.69 -15.46 -3.65
CA GLY A 142 2.09 -15.54 -3.23
C GLY A 142 2.27 -16.13 -1.86
#